data_91c935398393d6fe81f58c1099dd5df6
#
_entry.id   91c935398393d6fe81f58c1099dd5df6
#
_cell.length_a   1.000
_cell.length_b   1.000
_cell.length_c   1.000
_cell.angle_alpha   90.00
_cell.angle_beta   90.00
_cell.angle_gamma   90.00
#
_symmetry.space_group_name_H-M   'P 1'
#
loop_
_entity.id
_entity.type
_entity.pdbx_description
1 polymer ?
#
loop_
_entity_poly.entity_id
_entity_poly.type
_entity_poly.pdbx_seq_one_letter_code
_entity_poly.pdbx_strand_id
1 'polypeptide(L)'
;MNRIILMICFLTGLLIACQDKWEDYYKEHQTGGEEIVALEANLLEYLKEQPEYSEFVKLLEETGIADELTRNQILTVWAPVNETFPSAEVTAMSMEDKISLCQNHINYIALYNTKLENDKLIKTLAGKNLLIKEVSEDLFSIDGVELEGNEQACSNGVVHKVKEWLIPRLSIYDYLLRAGDDYSVFRDSVLFYSDTVFKPSQSFVMGIDSMGNTIYDSVFVIENSFLDKGDIRDEDEDYTLFMPSNRVLETMYQEMGDYFAGQGEMFSTADSSKFMNWIMKSVIFEGRVNNYTGTLKSVYGNEWRTEYQQIDPTPQECSNGLVYRIEKIHIPKFLYLKSIQAYPYYIGSLPDDEIPLHYQNSTGTATKGNFTTMDNHNVLYSATGSNADYWVEFDTYMKDNQGNVIEAKLASGIYKVMASHRTYLGKNVQMLVNGEVVATYNAGSSTYSYKPGVVRDEFVIKEEWANKLLRIRFVNVGKSDRICIEYVKFEPSEENY
;
A
#
# COMPACT_ATOMS: atom_id res chain seq x y z
N MET A 1 -2.48 49.14 -47.50
CA MET A 1 -1.02 49.13 -47.34
C MET A 1 -0.57 49.16 -45.88
N ASN A 2 -1.16 49.99 -45.03
CA ASN A 2 -0.73 50.09 -43.57
C ASN A 2 -1.01 48.87 -42.69
N ARG A 3 -2.00 48.02 -43.01
CA ARG A 3 -2.28 46.82 -42.20
C ARG A 3 -1.31 45.64 -42.45
N ILE A 4 -0.76 45.55 -43.66
CA ILE A 4 0.22 44.51 -44.02
C ILE A 4 1.59 44.83 -43.43
N ILE A 5 1.97 46.11 -43.39
CA ILE A 5 3.24 46.57 -42.79
C ILE A 5 3.21 46.34 -41.28
N LEU A 6 2.07 46.57 -40.58
CA LEU A 6 1.92 46.29 -39.15
C LEU A 6 2.02 44.80 -38.82
N MET A 7 1.50 43.94 -39.69
CA MET A 7 1.54 42.48 -39.51
C MET A 7 2.96 41.90 -39.73
N ILE A 8 3.71 42.45 -40.66
CA ILE A 8 5.12 42.09 -40.93
C ILE A 8 6.02 42.52 -39.76
N CYS A 9 5.82 43.74 -39.22
CA CYS A 9 6.55 44.21 -38.04
C CYS A 9 6.23 43.41 -36.78
N PHE A 10 5.00 42.86 -36.64
CA PHE A 10 4.62 41.99 -35.51
C PHE A 10 5.23 40.59 -35.65
N LEU A 11 5.36 40.04 -36.88
CA LEU A 11 5.99 38.74 -37.11
C LEU A 11 7.52 38.79 -36.93
N THR A 12 8.17 39.89 -37.34
CA THR A 12 9.63 40.05 -37.16
C THR A 12 9.99 40.33 -35.69
N GLY A 13 9.11 41.00 -34.93
CA GLY A 13 9.29 41.20 -33.47
C GLY A 13 9.19 39.93 -32.66
N LEU A 14 8.39 38.94 -33.09
CA LEU A 14 8.26 37.64 -32.41
C LEU A 14 9.47 36.72 -32.66
N LEU A 15 10.16 36.86 -33.79
CA LEU A 15 11.36 36.06 -34.08
C LEU A 15 12.61 36.59 -33.34
N ILE A 16 12.69 37.90 -33.09
CA ILE A 16 13.78 38.53 -32.33
C ILE A 16 13.60 38.25 -30.83
N ALA A 17 12.37 38.20 -30.29
CA ALA A 17 12.10 37.92 -28.89
C ALA A 17 12.45 36.48 -28.45
N CYS A 18 12.58 35.53 -29.40
CA CYS A 18 13.06 34.19 -29.08
C CYS A 18 14.61 34.11 -29.01
N GLN A 19 15.32 34.94 -29.75
CA GLN A 19 16.80 34.98 -29.73
C GLN A 19 17.33 35.68 -28.47
N ASP A 20 16.69 36.77 -28.06
CA ASP A 20 17.12 37.53 -26.87
C ASP A 20 16.93 36.72 -25.56
N LYS A 21 15.92 35.84 -25.48
CA LYS A 21 15.73 34.98 -24.31
C LYS A 21 16.84 33.93 -24.12
N TRP A 22 17.51 33.54 -25.19
CA TRP A 22 18.64 32.63 -25.15
C TRP A 22 19.89 33.28 -24.57
N GLU A 23 20.20 34.49 -25.04
CA GLU A 23 21.35 35.28 -24.56
C GLU A 23 21.09 35.74 -23.09
N ASP A 24 19.86 36.08 -22.73
CA ASP A 24 19.50 36.47 -21.37
C ASP A 24 19.57 35.29 -20.40
N TYR A 25 19.17 34.07 -20.82
CA TYR A 25 19.30 32.87 -20.02
C TYR A 25 20.76 32.54 -19.70
N TYR A 26 21.66 32.69 -20.66
CA TYR A 26 23.10 32.53 -20.44
C TYR A 26 23.70 33.67 -19.60
N LYS A 27 23.20 34.88 -19.69
CA LYS A 27 23.68 36.03 -18.90
C LYS A 27 23.16 36.05 -17.47
N GLU A 28 21.93 35.65 -17.24
CA GLU A 28 21.35 35.58 -15.87
C GLU A 28 21.99 34.50 -14.99
N HIS A 29 22.68 33.53 -15.59
CA HIS A 29 23.29 32.41 -14.86
C HIS A 29 24.80 32.61 -14.61
N GLN A 30 25.36 33.76 -14.95
CA GLN A 30 26.76 34.14 -14.69
C GLN A 30 27.03 34.79 -13.34
N THR A 31 26.21 34.55 -12.33
CA THR A 31 26.46 35.08 -10.98
C THR A 31 27.22 34.07 -10.11
N GLY A 32 28.54 33.96 -10.41
CA GLY A 32 29.48 33.16 -9.59
C GLY A 32 30.83 32.97 -10.27
N GLY A 33 31.60 34.01 -10.36
CA GLY A 33 33.08 34.05 -10.33
C GLY A 33 33.89 33.57 -11.51
N GLU A 34 33.46 32.72 -12.42
CA GLU A 34 34.17 32.38 -13.64
C GLU A 34 33.22 32.39 -14.83
N GLU A 35 33.63 33.07 -15.91
CA GLU A 35 32.89 33.17 -17.17
C GLU A 35 32.90 31.78 -17.83
N ILE A 36 31.78 31.06 -17.81
CA ILE A 36 31.65 29.78 -18.53
C ILE A 36 31.61 30.09 -20.01
N VAL A 37 32.73 29.90 -20.68
CA VAL A 37 32.85 30.06 -22.14
C VAL A 37 32.36 28.76 -22.79
N ALA A 38 31.16 28.79 -23.38
CA ALA A 38 30.65 27.67 -24.15
C ALA A 38 31.46 27.49 -25.45
N LEU A 39 31.78 26.24 -25.78
CA LEU A 39 32.39 25.91 -27.07
C LEU A 39 31.36 26.10 -28.21
N GLU A 40 31.81 26.44 -29.40
CA GLU A 40 30.96 26.44 -30.59
C GLU A 40 30.52 25.00 -30.99
N ALA A 41 31.32 24.01 -30.63
CA ALA A 41 31.03 22.59 -30.83
C ALA A 41 29.77 22.14 -30.06
N ASN A 42 28.97 21.26 -30.67
CA ASN A 42 27.88 20.59 -29.99
C ASN A 42 28.39 19.44 -29.08
N LEU A 43 27.51 18.90 -28.28
CA LEU A 43 27.84 17.84 -27.31
C LEU A 43 28.52 16.64 -27.97
N LEU A 44 28.01 16.16 -29.12
CA LEU A 44 28.58 15.00 -29.81
C LEU A 44 29.96 15.32 -30.42
N GLU A 45 30.12 16.50 -31.01
CA GLU A 45 31.40 16.96 -31.56
C GLU A 45 32.46 17.02 -30.47
N TYR A 46 32.15 17.64 -29.34
CA TYR A 46 33.05 17.68 -28.18
C TYR A 46 33.45 16.29 -27.71
N LEU A 47 32.45 15.37 -27.50
CA LEU A 47 32.75 14.02 -27.05
C LEU A 47 33.63 13.23 -28.00
N LYS A 48 33.47 13.44 -29.32
CA LYS A 48 34.31 12.81 -30.35
C LYS A 48 35.76 13.28 -30.37
N GLU A 49 35.99 14.52 -29.95
CA GLU A 49 37.33 15.10 -29.85
C GLU A 49 38.10 14.60 -28.60
N GLN A 50 37.42 14.01 -27.63
CA GLN A 50 38.03 13.52 -26.40
C GLN A 50 38.25 12.01 -26.48
N PRO A 51 39.49 11.50 -26.56
CA PRO A 51 39.76 10.06 -26.67
C PRO A 51 39.24 9.25 -25.50
N GLU A 52 39.14 9.85 -24.33
CA GLU A 52 38.68 9.19 -23.08
C GLU A 52 37.22 8.79 -23.10
N TYR A 53 36.40 9.32 -24.03
CA TYR A 53 34.97 8.96 -24.17
C TYR A 53 34.69 8.09 -25.40
N SER A 54 35.71 7.54 -26.06
CA SER A 54 35.54 6.84 -27.35
C SER A 54 34.62 5.61 -27.24
N GLU A 55 34.60 4.87 -26.13
CA GLU A 55 33.67 3.73 -25.94
C GLU A 55 32.24 4.24 -25.76
N PHE A 56 32.03 5.34 -25.05
CA PHE A 56 30.72 5.96 -24.91
C PHE A 56 30.19 6.49 -26.25
N VAL A 57 31.00 7.20 -26.99
CA VAL A 57 30.66 7.71 -28.35
C VAL A 57 30.28 6.53 -29.28
N LYS A 58 31.07 5.46 -29.28
CA LYS A 58 30.78 4.27 -30.07
C LYS A 58 29.42 3.65 -29.70
N LEU A 59 29.10 3.56 -28.40
CA LEU A 59 27.83 3.04 -27.95
C LEU A 59 26.65 3.95 -28.30
N LEU A 60 26.84 5.29 -28.20
CA LEU A 60 25.85 6.27 -28.64
C LEU A 60 25.54 6.13 -30.14
N GLU A 61 26.57 5.89 -30.96
CA GLU A 61 26.42 5.69 -32.42
C GLU A 61 25.74 4.33 -32.72
N GLU A 62 26.15 3.26 -32.04
CA GLU A 62 25.55 1.91 -32.18
C GLU A 62 24.05 1.93 -31.87
N THR A 63 23.64 2.66 -30.84
CA THR A 63 22.26 2.76 -30.37
C THR A 63 21.42 3.82 -31.12
N GLY A 64 22.04 4.68 -31.93
CA GLY A 64 21.38 5.81 -32.59
C GLY A 64 21.08 6.99 -31.65
N ILE A 65 21.48 6.93 -30.36
CA ILE A 65 21.29 8.04 -29.41
C ILE A 65 22.20 9.23 -29.71
N ALA A 66 23.28 9.04 -30.47
CA ALA A 66 24.14 10.12 -30.95
C ALA A 66 23.36 11.23 -31.65
N ASP A 67 22.29 10.90 -32.37
CA ASP A 67 21.46 11.88 -33.08
C ASP A 67 20.76 12.87 -32.12
N GLU A 68 20.42 12.44 -30.91
CA GLU A 68 19.81 13.31 -29.89
C GLU A 68 20.79 14.42 -29.46
N LEU A 69 22.09 14.13 -29.41
CA LEU A 69 23.13 15.09 -28.99
C LEU A 69 23.45 16.13 -30.05
N THR A 70 22.94 15.97 -31.27
CA THR A 70 23.12 16.96 -32.37
C THR A 70 21.92 17.87 -32.56
N ARG A 71 20.77 17.55 -31.87
CA ARG A 71 19.56 18.36 -32.01
C ARG A 71 19.70 19.72 -31.33
N ASN A 72 18.89 20.67 -31.77
CA ASN A 72 18.84 22.01 -31.17
C ASN A 72 17.95 21.97 -29.89
N GLN A 73 18.45 21.31 -28.89
CA GLN A 73 17.83 21.18 -27.55
C GLN A 73 18.94 21.20 -26.50
N ILE A 74 18.61 21.69 -25.30
CA ILE A 74 19.60 21.80 -24.23
C ILE A 74 19.63 20.50 -23.44
N LEU A 75 20.81 19.89 -23.33
CA LEU A 75 21.02 18.62 -22.63
C LEU A 75 22.16 18.74 -21.63
N THR A 76 22.12 17.87 -20.61
CA THR A 76 23.28 17.49 -19.79
C THR A 76 23.71 16.10 -20.18
N VAL A 77 25.01 15.89 -20.38
CA VAL A 77 25.61 14.58 -20.60
C VAL A 77 26.56 14.26 -19.44
N TRP A 78 26.33 13.19 -18.78
CA TRP A 78 27.20 12.57 -17.76
C TRP A 78 28.13 11.60 -18.46
N ALA A 79 29.28 12.09 -18.95
CA ALA A 79 30.17 11.33 -19.82
C ALA A 79 31.09 10.38 -19.01
N PRO A 80 30.92 9.05 -19.15
CA PRO A 80 31.78 8.08 -18.47
C PRO A 80 33.09 7.86 -19.21
N VAL A 81 34.15 7.58 -18.47
CA VAL A 81 35.46 7.33 -19.04
C VAL A 81 35.65 5.89 -19.53
N ASN A 82 36.53 5.68 -20.49
CA ASN A 82 36.81 4.37 -21.09
C ASN A 82 37.34 3.34 -20.05
N GLU A 83 38.13 3.81 -19.07
CA GLU A 83 38.74 2.94 -18.05
C GLU A 83 37.73 2.10 -17.27
N THR A 84 36.53 2.58 -17.14
CA THR A 84 35.46 1.91 -16.39
C THR A 84 34.39 1.31 -17.29
N PHE A 85 34.65 1.17 -18.58
CA PHE A 85 33.70 0.61 -19.54
C PHE A 85 33.34 -0.85 -19.18
N PRO A 86 32.08 -1.16 -18.88
CA PRO A 86 31.66 -2.50 -18.46
C PRO A 86 31.47 -3.42 -19.67
N SER A 87 32.56 -3.75 -20.34
CA SER A 87 32.55 -4.42 -21.65
C SER A 87 31.86 -5.78 -21.67
N ALA A 88 31.98 -6.56 -20.61
CA ALA A 88 31.33 -7.86 -20.49
C ALA A 88 29.81 -7.72 -20.38
N GLU A 89 29.35 -6.82 -19.51
CA GLU A 89 27.95 -6.51 -19.26
C GLU A 89 27.30 -5.93 -20.53
N VAL A 90 27.94 -4.92 -21.16
CA VAL A 90 27.41 -4.26 -22.37
C VAL A 90 27.36 -5.25 -23.54
N THR A 91 28.32 -6.17 -23.66
CA THR A 91 28.28 -7.20 -24.69
C THR A 91 27.10 -8.17 -24.52
N ALA A 92 26.71 -8.43 -23.29
CA ALA A 92 25.59 -9.30 -22.95
C ALA A 92 24.22 -8.62 -23.03
N MET A 93 24.18 -7.27 -23.08
CA MET A 93 22.95 -6.48 -23.13
C MET A 93 22.22 -6.63 -24.46
N SER A 94 20.89 -6.61 -24.39
CA SER A 94 20.03 -6.39 -25.55
C SER A 94 20.23 -5.00 -26.14
N MET A 95 19.78 -4.75 -27.37
CA MET A 95 19.84 -3.42 -27.97
C MET A 95 19.00 -2.41 -27.14
N GLU A 96 17.87 -2.83 -26.61
CA GLU A 96 17.00 -2.01 -25.73
C GLU A 96 17.72 -1.62 -24.44
N ASP A 97 18.42 -2.54 -23.78
CA ASP A 97 19.21 -2.25 -22.58
C ASP A 97 20.38 -1.29 -22.89
N LYS A 98 21.04 -1.44 -24.05
CA LYS A 98 22.07 -0.51 -24.50
C LYS A 98 21.54 0.90 -24.75
N ILE A 99 20.37 1.01 -25.39
CA ILE A 99 19.66 2.28 -25.57
C ILE A 99 19.36 2.91 -24.21
N SER A 100 18.78 2.14 -23.30
CA SER A 100 18.48 2.60 -21.94
C SER A 100 19.73 3.05 -21.19
N LEU A 101 20.85 2.34 -21.32
CA LEU A 101 22.14 2.71 -20.74
C LEU A 101 22.61 4.06 -21.27
N CYS A 102 22.63 4.27 -22.60
CA CYS A 102 22.99 5.55 -23.19
C CYS A 102 22.08 6.70 -22.73
N GLN A 103 20.77 6.47 -22.75
CA GLN A 103 19.77 7.43 -22.33
C GLN A 103 19.87 7.79 -20.84
N ASN A 104 20.36 6.87 -20.00
CA ASN A 104 20.54 7.13 -18.57
C ASN A 104 21.68 8.12 -18.27
N HIS A 105 22.57 8.35 -19.23
CA HIS A 105 23.62 9.35 -19.15
C HIS A 105 23.21 10.75 -19.63
N ILE A 106 21.93 10.98 -19.98
CA ILE A 106 21.49 12.21 -20.63
C ILE A 106 20.23 12.76 -19.95
N ASN A 107 20.20 14.07 -19.68
CA ASN A 107 19.02 14.79 -19.17
C ASN A 107 18.61 15.92 -20.12
N TYR A 108 17.31 16.27 -20.16
CA TYR A 108 16.72 17.34 -20.99
C TYR A 108 16.90 18.77 -20.46
N ILE A 109 17.80 18.99 -19.51
CA ILE A 109 18.08 20.31 -18.95
C ILE A 109 19.59 20.55 -18.89
N ALA A 110 20.06 21.79 -18.92
CA ALA A 110 21.45 22.11 -18.65
C ALA A 110 21.65 22.24 -17.13
N LEU A 111 22.40 21.33 -16.55
CA LEU A 111 22.77 21.31 -15.12
C LEU A 111 24.25 21.67 -15.02
N TYR A 112 24.55 22.94 -14.76
CA TYR A 112 25.89 23.38 -14.41
C TYR A 112 26.21 23.05 -12.95
N ASN A 113 27.48 22.97 -12.55
CA ASN A 113 27.88 22.69 -11.17
C ASN A 113 27.20 23.64 -10.18
N THR A 114 27.04 24.90 -10.53
CA THR A 114 26.34 25.92 -9.72
C THR A 114 24.83 25.67 -9.54
N LYS A 115 24.26 24.72 -10.26
CA LYS A 115 22.82 24.33 -10.21
C LYS A 115 22.60 22.92 -9.66
N LEU A 116 23.68 22.23 -9.30
CA LEU A 116 23.55 20.95 -8.62
C LEU A 116 23.09 21.19 -7.18
N GLU A 117 22.07 20.49 -6.76
CA GLU A 117 21.48 20.61 -5.44
C GLU A 117 21.54 19.23 -4.75
N ASN A 118 21.96 19.22 -3.48
CA ASN A 118 22.00 17.98 -2.68
C ASN A 118 20.61 17.34 -2.57
N ASP A 119 20.57 16.00 -2.61
CA ASP A 119 19.36 15.16 -2.49
C ASP A 119 18.28 15.44 -3.57
N LYS A 120 18.68 15.96 -4.72
CA LYS A 120 17.79 16.21 -5.84
C LYS A 120 17.75 15.03 -6.81
N LEU A 121 16.54 14.60 -7.15
CA LEU A 121 16.31 13.64 -8.23
C LEU A 121 16.21 14.36 -9.57
N ILE A 122 16.87 13.83 -10.58
CA ILE A 122 16.82 14.31 -11.97
C ILE A 122 16.42 13.19 -12.91
N LYS A 123 15.47 13.47 -13.80
CA LYS A 123 14.97 12.48 -14.76
C LYS A 123 15.84 12.42 -16.00
N THR A 124 16.29 11.21 -16.37
CA THR A 124 17.10 10.95 -17.56
C THR A 124 16.22 10.73 -18.81
N LEU A 125 16.85 10.66 -19.99
CA LEU A 125 16.16 10.27 -21.23
C LEU A 125 15.62 8.84 -21.15
N ALA A 126 16.21 7.98 -20.32
CA ALA A 126 15.70 6.63 -20.04
C ALA A 126 14.41 6.64 -19.20
N GLY A 127 13.95 7.82 -18.75
CA GLY A 127 12.82 7.95 -17.85
C GLY A 127 13.14 7.57 -16.40
N LYS A 128 14.39 7.21 -16.09
CA LYS A 128 14.85 6.85 -14.76
C LYS A 128 15.32 8.08 -13.96
N ASN A 129 15.27 7.98 -12.66
CA ASN A 129 15.75 9.04 -11.77
C ASN A 129 17.20 8.78 -11.33
N LEU A 130 18.04 9.81 -11.41
CA LEU A 130 19.37 9.83 -10.81
C LEU A 130 19.38 10.76 -9.60
N LEU A 131 20.02 10.35 -8.54
CA LEU A 131 20.13 11.10 -7.30
C LEU A 131 21.42 11.91 -7.29
N ILE A 132 21.29 13.24 -7.20
CA ILE A 132 22.42 14.14 -6.95
C ILE A 132 22.72 14.17 -5.46
N LYS A 133 23.97 13.98 -5.08
CA LYS A 133 24.43 14.14 -3.69
C LYS A 133 25.70 14.98 -3.63
N GLU A 134 25.75 15.91 -2.69
CA GLU A 134 26.96 16.60 -2.31
C GLU A 134 27.82 15.68 -1.44
N VAL A 135 29.04 15.39 -1.89
CA VAL A 135 29.99 14.50 -1.19
C VAL A 135 30.89 15.34 -0.26
N SER A 136 31.28 16.52 -0.72
CA SER A 136 32.00 17.52 0.05
C SER A 136 31.80 18.88 -0.63
N GLU A 137 32.34 19.97 -0.05
CA GLU A 137 32.25 21.32 -0.61
C GLU A 137 32.64 21.31 -2.09
N ASP A 138 31.70 21.69 -2.97
CA ASP A 138 31.81 21.73 -4.44
C ASP A 138 32.04 20.37 -5.15
N LEU A 139 32.00 19.25 -4.44
CA LEU A 139 32.10 17.92 -5.05
C LEU A 139 30.76 17.19 -4.97
N PHE A 140 30.23 16.86 -6.13
CA PHE A 140 28.97 16.15 -6.27
C PHE A 140 29.17 14.71 -6.78
N SER A 141 28.20 13.88 -6.50
CA SER A 141 28.03 12.55 -7.10
C SER A 141 26.65 12.45 -7.74
N ILE A 142 26.60 11.68 -8.81
CA ILE A 142 25.36 11.34 -9.50
C ILE A 142 25.14 9.84 -9.31
N ASP A 143 24.06 9.50 -8.62
CA ASP A 143 23.72 8.11 -8.30
C ASP A 143 24.85 7.33 -7.61
N GLY A 144 25.65 8.04 -6.79
CA GLY A 144 26.81 7.53 -6.08
C GLY A 144 28.14 7.57 -6.86
N VAL A 145 28.10 7.94 -8.14
CA VAL A 145 29.31 8.12 -8.97
C VAL A 145 29.79 9.57 -8.89
N GLU A 146 31.01 9.76 -8.45
CA GLU A 146 31.58 11.11 -8.30
C GLU A 146 31.83 11.79 -9.66
N LEU A 147 31.57 13.09 -9.71
CA LEU A 147 31.97 13.94 -10.81
C LEU A 147 33.49 14.19 -10.76
N GLU A 148 34.10 14.37 -11.92
CA GLU A 148 35.55 14.67 -12.05
C GLU A 148 35.79 15.96 -12.79
N GLY A 149 36.44 16.91 -12.12
CA GLY A 149 36.77 18.20 -12.72
C GLY A 149 35.58 19.15 -12.91
N ASN A 150 35.78 20.17 -13.74
CA ASN A 150 34.73 21.11 -14.07
C ASN A 150 33.97 20.63 -15.29
N GLU A 151 32.70 21.04 -15.36
CA GLU A 151 31.86 20.81 -16.53
C GLU A 151 32.39 21.54 -17.79
N GLN A 152 32.07 20.98 -18.95
CA GLN A 152 32.32 21.62 -20.22
C GLN A 152 31.01 22.10 -20.87
N ALA A 153 30.86 23.40 -21.02
CA ALA A 153 29.76 23.97 -21.76
C ALA A 153 29.97 23.83 -23.28
N CYS A 154 28.95 23.38 -24.00
CA CYS A 154 28.87 23.23 -25.45
C CYS A 154 27.73 24.08 -26.01
N SER A 155 27.65 24.22 -27.34
CA SER A 155 26.62 25.06 -27.99
C SER A 155 25.18 24.61 -27.72
N ASN A 156 24.95 23.33 -27.36
CA ASN A 156 23.63 22.78 -27.11
C ASN A 156 23.54 22.02 -25.74
N GLY A 157 24.40 22.36 -24.77
CA GLY A 157 24.32 21.76 -23.44
C GLY A 157 25.61 21.76 -22.67
N VAL A 158 25.70 20.85 -21.70
CA VAL A 158 26.84 20.72 -20.81
C VAL A 158 27.26 19.26 -20.66
N VAL A 159 28.58 19.03 -20.58
CA VAL A 159 29.15 17.69 -20.30
C VAL A 159 29.80 17.71 -18.93
N HIS A 160 29.44 16.76 -18.10
CA HIS A 160 30.14 16.42 -16.86
C HIS A 160 30.88 15.12 -17.05
N LYS A 161 32.12 15.06 -16.61
CA LYS A 161 32.88 13.83 -16.53
C LYS A 161 32.49 13.05 -15.29
N VAL A 162 32.11 11.76 -15.48
CA VAL A 162 31.83 10.83 -14.38
C VAL A 162 32.87 9.73 -14.34
N LYS A 163 33.26 9.31 -13.12
CA LYS A 163 34.30 8.30 -12.93
C LYS A 163 33.88 6.91 -13.37
N GLU A 164 32.58 6.61 -13.35
CA GLU A 164 32.03 5.31 -13.66
C GLU A 164 30.78 5.43 -14.53
N TRP A 165 30.35 4.33 -15.12
CA TRP A 165 29.13 4.26 -15.92
C TRP A 165 27.89 4.27 -15.02
N LEU A 166 26.91 5.10 -15.37
CA LEU A 166 25.62 5.22 -14.69
C LEU A 166 24.68 4.11 -15.17
N ILE A 167 24.81 2.93 -14.57
CA ILE A 167 23.96 1.80 -14.93
C ILE A 167 22.51 2.11 -14.50
N PRO A 168 21.50 2.02 -15.41
CA PRO A 168 20.12 2.28 -15.08
C PRO A 168 19.65 1.39 -13.92
N ARG A 169 19.16 1.99 -12.84
CA ARG A 169 18.52 1.24 -11.77
C ARG A 169 17.16 0.75 -12.24
N LEU A 170 16.79 -0.44 -11.80
CA LEU A 170 15.45 -0.95 -12.01
C LEU A 170 14.45 -0.11 -11.24
N SER A 171 13.25 0.10 -11.76
CA SER A 171 12.12 0.52 -10.94
C SER A 171 11.77 -0.56 -9.93
N ILE A 172 10.96 -0.23 -8.92
CA ILE A 172 10.43 -1.23 -7.98
C ILE A 172 9.69 -2.33 -8.75
N TYR A 173 8.93 -1.95 -9.77
CA TYR A 173 8.19 -2.90 -10.60
C TYR A 173 9.12 -3.80 -11.42
N ASP A 174 10.12 -3.24 -12.10
CA ASP A 174 11.10 -4.02 -12.86
C ASP A 174 11.88 -4.98 -11.94
N TYR A 175 12.22 -4.52 -10.72
CA TYR A 175 12.85 -5.37 -9.72
C TYR A 175 11.95 -6.53 -9.31
N LEU A 176 10.65 -6.28 -9.08
CA LEU A 176 9.66 -7.31 -8.78
C LEU A 176 9.54 -8.33 -9.93
N LEU A 177 9.50 -7.86 -11.18
CA LEU A 177 9.42 -8.73 -12.35
C LEU A 177 10.65 -9.65 -12.51
N ARG A 178 11.84 -9.11 -12.21
CA ARG A 178 13.12 -9.83 -12.27
C ARG A 178 13.44 -10.60 -10.99
N ALA A 179 12.64 -10.45 -9.94
CA ALA A 179 12.79 -11.24 -8.72
C ALA A 179 12.70 -12.75 -9.06
N GLY A 180 13.61 -13.53 -8.48
CA GLY A 180 13.70 -14.97 -8.73
C GLY A 180 12.43 -15.72 -8.30
N ASP A 181 12.42 -17.02 -8.56
CA ASP A 181 11.28 -17.89 -8.27
C ASP A 181 10.86 -17.87 -6.79
N ASP A 182 11.77 -17.51 -5.88
CA ASP A 182 11.50 -17.36 -4.45
C ASP A 182 10.47 -16.28 -4.12
N TYR A 183 10.12 -15.41 -5.06
CA TYR A 183 9.14 -14.33 -4.91
C TYR A 183 7.94 -14.47 -5.85
N SER A 184 7.82 -15.60 -6.54
CA SER A 184 6.81 -15.82 -7.58
C SER A 184 5.38 -15.64 -7.06
N VAL A 185 5.06 -16.12 -5.86
CA VAL A 185 3.69 -16.02 -5.30
C VAL A 185 3.25 -14.57 -5.14
N PHE A 186 4.11 -13.71 -4.61
CA PHE A 186 3.79 -12.29 -4.46
C PHE A 186 3.76 -11.58 -5.81
N ARG A 187 4.79 -11.79 -6.65
CA ARG A 187 4.86 -11.23 -8.01
C ARG A 187 3.62 -11.58 -8.84
N ASP A 188 3.27 -12.86 -8.90
CA ASP A 188 2.15 -13.34 -9.71
C ASP A 188 0.80 -12.83 -9.16
N SER A 189 0.70 -12.62 -7.83
CA SER A 189 -0.46 -11.97 -7.21
C SER A 189 -0.61 -10.52 -7.63
N VAL A 190 0.50 -9.76 -7.76
CA VAL A 190 0.47 -8.38 -8.30
C VAL A 190 0.08 -8.40 -9.78
N LEU A 191 0.68 -9.30 -10.56
CA LEU A 191 0.42 -9.41 -11.99
C LEU A 191 -0.99 -9.90 -12.33
N PHE A 192 -1.65 -10.64 -11.42
CA PHE A 192 -3.03 -11.10 -11.60
C PHE A 192 -4.03 -9.98 -11.92
N TYR A 193 -3.74 -8.76 -11.46
CA TYR A 193 -4.57 -7.58 -11.69
C TYR A 193 -4.23 -6.83 -12.98
N SER A 194 -3.29 -7.37 -13.79
CA SER A 194 -2.89 -6.76 -15.06
C SER A 194 -3.83 -7.17 -16.19
N ASP A 195 -4.24 -6.19 -17.00
CA ASP A 195 -5.03 -6.41 -18.20
C ASP A 195 -4.43 -5.64 -19.38
N THR A 196 -4.60 -6.17 -20.58
CA THR A 196 -4.13 -5.52 -21.80
C THR A 196 -5.28 -4.73 -22.42
N VAL A 197 -5.20 -3.41 -22.31
CA VAL A 197 -6.26 -2.49 -22.73
C VAL A 197 -5.89 -1.80 -24.04
N PHE A 198 -6.76 -1.92 -25.04
CA PHE A 198 -6.65 -1.17 -26.29
C PHE A 198 -6.91 0.33 -26.05
N LYS A 199 -6.01 1.21 -26.53
CA LYS A 199 -6.12 2.68 -26.41
C LYS A 199 -6.43 3.34 -27.75
N PRO A 200 -7.70 3.51 -28.11
CA PRO A 200 -8.08 4.17 -29.38
C PRO A 200 -7.51 5.57 -29.52
N SER A 201 -7.41 6.33 -28.41
CA SER A 201 -6.88 7.71 -28.40
C SER A 201 -5.39 7.82 -28.68
N GLN A 202 -4.64 6.74 -28.52
CA GLN A 202 -3.21 6.64 -28.79
C GLN A 202 -2.89 5.89 -30.09
N SER A 203 -3.92 5.27 -30.69
CA SER A 203 -3.82 4.47 -31.89
C SER A 203 -4.01 5.31 -33.14
N PHE A 204 -3.27 5.03 -34.21
CA PHE A 204 -3.44 5.71 -35.49
C PHE A 204 -4.51 5.02 -36.34
N VAL A 205 -5.40 5.82 -36.93
CA VAL A 205 -6.39 5.31 -37.88
C VAL A 205 -5.70 4.97 -39.19
N MET A 206 -5.68 3.70 -39.56
CA MET A 206 -5.09 3.20 -40.83
C MET A 206 -6.09 3.23 -41.98
N GLY A 207 -7.40 3.22 -41.70
CA GLY A 207 -8.42 3.21 -42.69
C GLY A 207 -9.76 2.71 -42.14
N ILE A 208 -10.68 2.35 -43.09
CA ILE A 208 -12.00 1.77 -42.79
C ILE A 208 -12.09 0.47 -43.56
N ASP A 209 -12.55 -0.60 -42.92
CA ASP A 209 -12.78 -1.89 -43.56
C ASP A 209 -14.04 -1.87 -44.49
N SER A 210 -14.23 -2.95 -45.22
CA SER A 210 -15.39 -3.09 -46.14
C SER A 210 -16.75 -3.12 -45.44
N MET A 211 -16.78 -3.24 -44.10
CA MET A 211 -17.98 -3.21 -43.26
C MET A 211 -18.19 -1.88 -42.52
N GLY A 212 -17.27 -0.90 -42.73
CA GLY A 212 -17.37 0.43 -42.12
C GLY A 212 -16.69 0.54 -40.75
N ASN A 213 -15.95 -0.47 -40.30
CA ASN A 213 -15.22 -0.39 -39.04
C ASN A 213 -13.85 0.30 -39.23
N THR A 214 -13.46 1.09 -38.27
CA THR A 214 -12.17 1.77 -38.29
C THR A 214 -11.05 0.76 -38.02
N ILE A 215 -10.04 0.73 -38.90
CA ILE A 215 -8.82 -0.04 -38.74
C ILE A 215 -7.79 0.87 -38.07
N TYR A 216 -7.17 0.35 -36.99
CA TYR A 216 -6.14 1.06 -36.23
C TYR A 216 -4.79 0.38 -36.40
N ASP A 217 -3.71 1.18 -36.42
CA ASP A 217 -2.42 0.73 -35.92
C ASP A 217 -2.53 0.78 -34.38
N SER A 218 -2.80 -0.39 -33.79
CA SER A 218 -3.38 -0.50 -32.46
C SER A 218 -2.33 -0.39 -31.38
N VAL A 219 -2.49 0.60 -30.49
CA VAL A 219 -1.68 0.71 -29.26
C VAL A 219 -2.43 0.00 -28.12
N PHE A 220 -1.74 -0.95 -27.49
CA PHE A 220 -2.20 -1.64 -26.31
C PHE A 220 -1.31 -1.24 -25.11
N VAL A 221 -1.94 -0.99 -23.97
CA VAL A 221 -1.28 -0.65 -22.72
C VAL A 221 -1.64 -1.68 -21.66
N ILE A 222 -0.67 -2.11 -20.86
CA ILE A 222 -0.90 -2.96 -19.70
C ILE A 222 -1.34 -2.06 -18.54
N GLU A 223 -2.60 -2.17 -18.16
CA GLU A 223 -3.15 -1.56 -16.96
C GLU A 223 -3.14 -2.58 -15.83
N ASN A 224 -2.91 -2.13 -14.60
CA ASN A 224 -2.96 -2.98 -13.42
C ASN A 224 -3.78 -2.28 -12.34
N SER A 225 -4.99 -2.77 -12.11
CA SER A 225 -5.93 -2.15 -11.18
C SER A 225 -5.49 -2.23 -9.71
N PHE A 226 -4.56 -3.12 -9.38
CA PHE A 226 -3.94 -3.14 -8.07
C PHE A 226 -2.98 -1.95 -7.88
N LEU A 227 -2.35 -1.45 -8.92
CA LEU A 227 -1.39 -0.34 -8.84
C LEU A 227 -2.03 1.05 -8.91
N ASP A 228 -3.35 1.17 -9.05
CA ASP A 228 -4.06 2.46 -9.19
C ASP A 228 -3.84 3.45 -8.02
N LYS A 229 -3.43 2.96 -6.84
CA LYS A 229 -3.19 3.78 -5.63
C LYS A 229 -1.73 3.95 -5.27
N GLY A 230 -0.86 3.17 -5.85
CA GLY A 230 0.58 3.20 -5.63
C GLY A 230 1.26 2.54 -6.81
N ASP A 231 1.44 3.31 -7.88
CA ASP A 231 2.00 2.77 -9.12
C ASP A 231 3.51 2.70 -9.04
N ILE A 232 4.01 1.58 -8.55
CA ILE A 232 5.45 1.29 -8.44
C ILE A 232 6.17 1.20 -9.80
N ARG A 233 5.47 1.46 -10.91
CA ARG A 233 6.04 1.65 -12.26
C ARG A 233 6.38 3.11 -12.52
N ASP A 234 5.71 4.02 -11.80
CA ASP A 234 5.85 5.47 -11.99
C ASP A 234 7.23 5.93 -11.50
N GLU A 235 7.97 6.57 -12.39
CA GLU A 235 9.28 7.15 -12.08
C GLU A 235 9.19 8.60 -11.57
N ASP A 236 8.00 9.21 -11.59
CA ASP A 236 7.77 10.56 -11.09
C ASP A 236 7.43 10.58 -9.60
N GLU A 237 7.14 9.41 -9.01
CA GLU A 237 6.80 9.24 -7.61
C GLU A 237 7.73 8.22 -6.94
N ASP A 238 8.06 8.46 -5.68
CA ASP A 238 8.84 7.52 -4.88
C ASP A 238 7.94 6.60 -4.06
N TYR A 239 8.31 5.33 -3.99
CA TYR A 239 7.61 4.33 -3.19
C TYR A 239 8.58 3.49 -2.36
N THR A 240 8.04 2.81 -1.37
CA THR A 240 8.72 1.73 -0.65
C THR A 240 7.86 0.47 -0.69
N LEU A 241 8.45 -0.64 -1.11
CA LEU A 241 7.82 -1.95 -1.15
C LEU A 241 8.45 -2.86 -0.08
N PHE A 242 7.62 -3.45 0.78
CA PHE A 242 8.01 -4.58 1.64
C PHE A 242 7.63 -5.88 0.95
N MET A 243 8.62 -6.62 0.43
CA MET A 243 8.40 -7.77 -0.45
C MET A 243 8.58 -9.10 0.30
N PRO A 244 7.50 -9.92 0.43
CA PRO A 244 7.58 -11.23 1.06
C PRO A 244 8.06 -12.29 0.08
N SER A 245 8.94 -13.21 0.55
CA SER A 245 9.29 -14.40 -0.21
C SER A 245 8.23 -15.50 -0.08
N ASN A 246 8.23 -16.47 -1.00
CA ASN A 246 7.36 -17.64 -0.94
C ASN A 246 7.50 -18.38 0.39
N ARG A 247 8.72 -18.53 0.89
CA ARG A 247 9.00 -19.18 2.19
C ARG A 247 8.31 -18.44 3.34
N VAL A 248 8.33 -17.11 3.33
CA VAL A 248 7.68 -16.29 4.37
C VAL A 248 6.17 -16.46 4.32
N LEU A 249 5.59 -16.47 3.11
CA LEU A 249 4.16 -16.70 2.92
C LEU A 249 3.75 -18.12 3.34
N GLU A 250 4.52 -19.14 2.97
CA GLU A 250 4.28 -20.54 3.37
C GLU A 250 4.33 -20.70 4.89
N THR A 251 5.33 -20.11 5.56
CA THR A 251 5.45 -20.13 7.02
C THR A 251 4.23 -19.49 7.68
N MET A 252 3.81 -18.33 7.19
CA MET A 252 2.63 -17.64 7.68
C MET A 252 1.36 -18.48 7.48
N TYR A 253 1.17 -19.09 6.32
CA TYR A 253 0.02 -19.97 6.06
C TYR A 253 0.02 -21.19 6.96
N GLN A 254 1.18 -21.76 7.26
CA GLN A 254 1.32 -22.88 8.18
C GLN A 254 0.97 -22.47 9.61
N GLU A 255 1.52 -21.35 10.12
CA GLU A 255 1.18 -20.80 11.44
C GLU A 255 -0.32 -20.55 11.57
N MET A 256 -0.98 -20.03 10.53
CA MET A 256 -2.42 -19.81 10.51
C MET A 256 -3.22 -21.12 10.45
N GLY A 257 -2.75 -22.09 9.66
CA GLY A 257 -3.35 -23.44 9.64
C GLY A 257 -3.35 -24.10 11.00
N ASP A 258 -2.22 -24.03 11.70
CA ASP A 258 -2.09 -24.56 13.08
C ASP A 258 -3.01 -23.83 14.07
N TYR A 259 -3.13 -22.51 13.94
CA TYR A 259 -4.06 -21.73 14.74
C TYR A 259 -5.52 -22.20 14.54
N PHE A 260 -5.99 -22.29 13.28
CA PHE A 260 -7.36 -22.71 12.97
C PHE A 260 -7.61 -24.15 13.43
N ALA A 261 -6.66 -25.06 13.24
CA ALA A 261 -6.75 -26.43 13.71
C ALA A 261 -6.85 -26.50 15.25
N GLY A 262 -6.10 -25.65 15.96
CA GLY A 262 -6.19 -25.50 17.42
C GLY A 262 -7.55 -25.00 17.90
N GLN A 263 -8.31 -24.31 17.05
CA GLN A 263 -9.70 -23.91 17.30
C GLN A 263 -10.72 -24.98 16.88
N GLY A 264 -10.28 -26.14 16.36
CA GLY A 264 -11.16 -27.14 15.79
C GLY A 264 -11.75 -26.76 14.43
N GLU A 265 -11.10 -25.88 13.71
CA GLU A 265 -11.53 -25.33 12.44
C GLU A 265 -10.56 -25.67 11.31
N MET A 266 -11.03 -25.57 10.08
CA MET A 266 -10.20 -25.78 8.89
C MET A 266 -9.80 -24.43 8.30
N PHE A 267 -8.51 -24.23 8.09
CA PHE A 267 -7.99 -23.10 7.32
C PHE A 267 -8.38 -23.27 5.84
N SER A 268 -9.18 -22.34 5.33
CA SER A 268 -9.78 -22.44 4.01
C SER A 268 -8.99 -21.64 2.94
N THR A 269 -9.25 -21.92 1.67
CA THR A 269 -8.78 -21.08 0.55
C THR A 269 -9.30 -19.64 0.63
N ALA A 270 -10.49 -19.43 1.18
CA ALA A 270 -11.02 -18.09 1.40
C ALA A 270 -10.21 -17.31 2.44
N ASP A 271 -9.75 -17.98 3.50
CA ASP A 271 -8.88 -17.37 4.51
C ASP A 271 -7.52 -17.02 3.91
N SER A 272 -6.92 -17.93 3.13
CA SER A 272 -5.66 -17.67 2.43
C SER A 272 -5.77 -16.46 1.50
N SER A 273 -6.85 -16.38 0.72
CA SER A 273 -7.11 -15.26 -0.20
C SER A 273 -7.32 -13.94 0.55
N LYS A 274 -8.01 -13.98 1.69
CA LYS A 274 -8.22 -12.81 2.56
C LYS A 274 -6.90 -12.29 3.12
N PHE A 275 -6.02 -13.18 3.59
CA PHE A 275 -4.72 -12.80 4.13
C PHE A 275 -3.80 -12.27 3.04
N MET A 276 -3.75 -12.92 1.87
CA MET A 276 -2.95 -12.42 0.75
C MET A 276 -3.40 -11.04 0.28
N ASN A 277 -4.71 -10.82 0.16
CA ASN A 277 -5.24 -9.50 -0.19
C ASN A 277 -4.89 -8.43 0.86
N TRP A 278 -4.90 -8.77 2.15
CA TRP A 278 -4.45 -7.85 3.18
C TRP A 278 -2.96 -7.55 3.07
N ILE A 279 -2.11 -8.57 2.88
CA ILE A 279 -0.65 -8.42 2.69
C ILE A 279 -0.40 -7.48 1.51
N MET A 280 -0.94 -7.77 0.34
CA MET A 280 -0.75 -6.95 -0.86
C MET A 280 -1.10 -5.48 -0.61
N LYS A 281 -2.23 -5.23 0.05
CA LYS A 281 -2.68 -3.86 0.35
C LYS A 281 -1.93 -3.18 1.50
N SER A 282 -1.03 -3.88 2.18
CA SER A 282 -0.33 -3.36 3.35
C SER A 282 1.16 -3.10 3.13
N VAL A 283 1.72 -3.47 1.97
CA VAL A 283 3.19 -3.51 1.77
C VAL A 283 3.74 -2.44 0.83
N ILE A 284 2.90 -1.56 0.26
CA ILE A 284 3.33 -0.43 -0.57
C ILE A 284 3.08 0.88 0.18
N PHE A 285 4.11 1.72 0.27
CA PHE A 285 4.09 2.99 1.00
C PHE A 285 4.58 4.12 0.10
N GLU A 286 4.05 5.33 0.30
CA GLU A 286 4.53 6.54 -0.37
C GLU A 286 5.92 6.93 0.15
N GLY A 287 6.78 7.36 -0.75
CA GLY A 287 8.11 7.87 -0.47
C GLY A 287 9.15 6.80 -0.12
N ARG A 288 10.38 7.26 0.14
CA ARG A 288 11.51 6.43 0.58
C ARG A 288 11.51 6.29 2.09
N VAL A 289 10.93 5.22 2.60
CA VAL A 289 10.83 4.94 4.04
C VAL A 289 12.16 4.37 4.54
N ASN A 290 13.08 5.23 4.94
CA ASN A 290 14.39 4.82 5.50
C ASN A 290 14.32 4.46 6.99
N ASN A 291 13.29 4.92 7.69
CA ASN A 291 13.05 4.59 9.09
C ASN A 291 11.61 4.07 9.22
N TYR A 292 11.48 2.75 9.38
CA TYR A 292 10.19 2.05 9.46
C TYR A 292 9.85 1.64 10.90
N THR A 293 10.07 2.51 11.88
CA THR A 293 9.66 2.28 13.27
C THR A 293 8.21 2.70 13.52
N GLY A 294 7.46 1.91 14.28
CA GLY A 294 6.07 2.20 14.64
C GLY A 294 5.06 1.78 13.56
N THR A 295 4.00 2.55 13.42
CA THR A 295 2.92 2.26 12.48
C THR A 295 3.11 3.03 11.18
N LEU A 296 3.19 2.31 10.08
CA LEU A 296 3.16 2.86 8.72
C LEU A 296 1.76 2.72 8.13
N LYS A 297 1.37 3.68 7.30
CA LYS A 297 0.11 3.63 6.57
C LYS A 297 0.39 3.37 5.09
N SER A 298 -0.12 2.25 4.57
CA SER A 298 0.06 1.90 3.17
C SER A 298 -0.73 2.83 2.24
N VAL A 299 -0.40 2.83 0.95
CA VAL A 299 -1.14 3.57 -0.10
C VAL A 299 -2.64 3.17 -0.15
N TYR A 300 -2.98 1.99 0.33
CA TYR A 300 -4.36 1.51 0.45
C TYR A 300 -5.05 1.93 1.75
N GLY A 301 -4.30 2.54 2.68
CA GLY A 301 -4.79 2.99 3.97
C GLY A 301 -4.72 1.94 5.08
N ASN A 302 -4.19 0.74 4.82
CA ASN A 302 -3.97 -0.27 5.83
C ASN A 302 -2.83 0.16 6.76
N GLU A 303 -2.98 -0.13 8.05
CA GLU A 303 -1.92 0.02 9.03
C GLU A 303 -0.97 -1.18 8.97
N TRP A 304 0.31 -0.90 8.96
CA TRP A 304 1.39 -1.87 9.07
C TRP A 304 2.21 -1.53 10.30
N ARG A 305 2.03 -2.32 11.37
CA ARG A 305 2.74 -2.13 12.64
C ARG A 305 4.05 -2.90 12.59
N THR A 306 5.12 -2.17 12.44
CA THR A 306 6.45 -2.74 12.16
C THR A 306 7.02 -3.54 13.33
N GLU A 307 6.61 -3.25 14.56
CA GLU A 307 6.99 -3.99 15.76
C GLU A 307 6.54 -5.46 15.76
N TYR A 308 5.55 -5.81 14.96
CA TYR A 308 5.06 -7.19 14.78
C TYR A 308 5.70 -7.92 13.60
N GLN A 309 6.45 -7.21 12.76
CA GLN A 309 7.03 -7.74 11.53
C GLN A 309 8.55 -7.93 11.69
N GLN A 310 9.13 -8.84 10.91
CA GLN A 310 10.58 -8.92 10.76
C GLN A 310 10.95 -8.55 9.33
N ILE A 311 11.79 -7.53 9.20
CA ILE A 311 12.17 -6.93 7.93
C ILE A 311 13.70 -6.86 7.89
N ASP A 312 14.30 -7.30 6.77
CA ASP A 312 15.73 -7.09 6.50
C ASP A 312 15.99 -5.57 6.45
N PRO A 313 16.89 -5.04 7.29
CA PRO A 313 17.15 -3.61 7.35
C PRO A 313 17.88 -3.06 6.11
N THR A 314 18.36 -3.93 5.22
CA THR A 314 19.14 -3.53 4.05
C THR A 314 18.22 -3.47 2.81
N PRO A 315 17.79 -2.27 2.36
CA PRO A 315 16.94 -2.17 1.20
C PRO A 315 17.73 -2.39 -0.10
N GLN A 316 17.03 -2.85 -1.12
CA GLN A 316 17.45 -2.69 -2.51
C GLN A 316 17.05 -1.30 -2.97
N GLU A 317 18.03 -0.51 -3.43
CA GLU A 317 17.81 0.79 -4.06
C GLU A 317 17.25 0.60 -5.47
N CYS A 318 16.12 1.25 -5.76
CA CYS A 318 15.49 1.32 -7.07
C CYS A 318 15.46 2.77 -7.57
N SER A 319 15.23 2.98 -8.88
CA SER A 319 15.15 4.33 -9.46
C SER A 319 14.04 5.17 -8.84
N ASN A 320 12.90 4.55 -8.54
CA ASN A 320 11.71 5.16 -7.96
C ASN A 320 11.44 4.69 -6.52
N GLY A 321 12.46 4.33 -5.75
CA GLY A 321 12.26 4.03 -4.33
C GLY A 321 13.10 2.90 -3.75
N LEU A 322 12.52 2.20 -2.76
CA LEU A 322 13.20 1.19 -1.95
C LEU A 322 12.42 -0.12 -1.93
N VAL A 323 13.12 -1.26 -1.95
CA VAL A 323 12.53 -2.57 -1.72
C VAL A 323 13.19 -3.23 -0.52
N TYR A 324 12.40 -3.49 0.52
CA TYR A 324 12.82 -4.27 1.68
C TYR A 324 12.32 -5.71 1.58
N ARG A 325 13.10 -6.66 2.05
CA ARG A 325 12.69 -8.06 2.16
C ARG A 325 12.02 -8.29 3.50
N ILE A 326 10.87 -8.95 3.49
CA ILE A 326 10.22 -9.39 4.72
C ILE A 326 10.79 -10.76 5.10
N GLU A 327 11.17 -10.93 6.38
CA GLU A 327 11.64 -12.20 6.94
C GLU A 327 10.53 -12.94 7.68
N LYS A 328 9.58 -12.20 8.30
CA LYS A 328 8.40 -12.76 8.95
C LYS A 328 7.21 -11.79 8.86
N ILE A 329 6.03 -12.35 8.52
CA ILE A 329 4.76 -11.62 8.51
C ILE A 329 3.92 -12.05 9.69
N HIS A 330 3.40 -11.06 10.42
CA HIS A 330 2.34 -11.22 11.37
C HIS A 330 1.01 -10.79 10.76
N ILE A 331 0.01 -11.67 10.81
CA ILE A 331 -1.35 -11.36 10.39
C ILE A 331 -2.12 -10.77 11.57
N PRO A 332 -2.69 -9.56 11.44
CA PRO A 332 -3.48 -8.97 12.51
C PRO A 332 -4.66 -9.83 12.93
N LYS A 333 -4.87 -9.96 14.22
CA LYS A 333 -5.93 -10.83 14.77
C LYS A 333 -7.32 -10.42 14.33
N PHE A 334 -7.58 -9.13 14.07
CA PHE A 334 -8.89 -8.68 13.60
C PHE A 334 -9.30 -9.31 12.25
N LEU A 335 -8.34 -9.83 11.48
CA LEU A 335 -8.64 -10.51 10.22
C LEU A 335 -9.22 -11.91 10.41
N TYR A 336 -8.92 -12.58 11.52
CA TYR A 336 -9.31 -13.98 11.71
C TYR A 336 -10.09 -14.24 13.00
N LEU A 337 -10.14 -13.30 13.93
CA LEU A 337 -11.05 -13.41 15.06
C LEU A 337 -12.49 -13.37 14.58
N LYS A 338 -13.31 -14.23 15.17
CA LYS A 338 -14.72 -14.37 14.80
C LYS A 338 -15.61 -13.51 15.66
N SER A 339 -16.64 -12.97 15.02
CA SER A 339 -17.80 -12.43 15.69
C SER A 339 -18.73 -13.55 16.14
N ILE A 340 -19.25 -13.47 17.36
CA ILE A 340 -20.34 -14.35 17.79
C ILE A 340 -21.57 -13.52 18.16
N GLN A 341 -22.74 -14.08 17.92
CA GLN A 341 -24.02 -13.55 18.37
C GLN A 341 -24.74 -14.65 19.13
N ALA A 342 -24.68 -14.58 20.45
CA ALA A 342 -25.21 -15.59 21.34
C ALA A 342 -26.66 -15.26 21.74
N TYR A 343 -27.54 -16.20 21.53
CA TYR A 343 -28.96 -16.08 21.86
C TYR A 343 -29.29 -16.95 23.06
N PRO A 344 -29.67 -16.41 24.23
CA PRO A 344 -30.08 -17.20 25.40
C PRO A 344 -31.24 -18.15 25.08
N TYR A 345 -32.07 -17.78 24.11
CA TYR A 345 -33.19 -18.60 23.66
C TYR A 345 -32.79 -20.01 23.19
N TYR A 346 -31.61 -20.14 22.56
CA TYR A 346 -31.19 -21.45 22.05
C TYR A 346 -30.87 -22.47 23.13
N ILE A 347 -30.51 -22.02 24.33
CA ILE A 347 -30.35 -22.88 25.51
C ILE A 347 -31.61 -23.66 25.78
N GLY A 348 -32.77 -23.07 25.54
CA GLY A 348 -34.05 -23.74 25.68
C GLY A 348 -34.33 -24.89 24.71
N SER A 349 -33.46 -25.08 23.71
CA SER A 349 -33.49 -26.24 22.80
C SER A 349 -32.59 -27.39 23.28
N LEU A 350 -31.84 -27.20 24.37
CA LEU A 350 -31.07 -28.25 25.02
C LEU A 350 -31.99 -29.21 25.80
N PRO A 351 -31.52 -30.40 26.12
CA PRO A 351 -32.21 -31.31 27.05
C PRO A 351 -32.51 -30.63 28.39
N ASP A 352 -33.65 -30.97 29.00
CA ASP A 352 -34.13 -30.30 30.22
C ASP A 352 -33.14 -30.40 31.40
N ASP A 353 -32.33 -31.45 31.47
CA ASP A 353 -31.29 -31.65 32.46
C ASP A 353 -30.05 -30.79 32.23
N GLU A 354 -29.79 -30.31 31.00
CA GLU A 354 -28.69 -29.39 30.64
C GLU A 354 -29.07 -27.92 30.85
N ILE A 355 -30.34 -27.54 30.71
CA ILE A 355 -30.80 -26.15 30.81
C ILE A 355 -30.38 -25.51 32.16
N PRO A 356 -30.52 -26.15 33.32
CA PRO A 356 -30.15 -25.56 34.61
C PRO A 356 -28.64 -25.25 34.72
N LEU A 357 -27.79 -25.93 33.93
CA LEU A 357 -26.35 -25.72 33.92
C LEU A 357 -25.98 -24.47 33.12
N HIS A 358 -26.75 -24.17 32.09
CA HIS A 358 -26.45 -23.13 31.11
C HIS A 358 -27.32 -21.88 31.21
N TYR A 359 -28.42 -21.97 32.00
CA TYR A 359 -29.30 -20.83 32.22
C TYR A 359 -29.79 -20.82 33.68
N GLN A 360 -29.59 -19.69 34.35
CA GLN A 360 -30.02 -19.47 35.71
C GLN A 360 -30.60 -18.05 35.88
N ASN A 361 -31.41 -17.87 36.89
CA ASN A 361 -31.87 -16.59 37.35
C ASN A 361 -31.88 -16.50 38.87
N SER A 362 -32.14 -15.32 39.41
CA SER A 362 -32.19 -15.11 40.88
C SER A 362 -33.23 -15.92 41.62
N THR A 363 -34.19 -16.50 40.93
CA THR A 363 -35.22 -17.38 41.51
C THR A 363 -34.94 -18.85 41.28
N GLY A 364 -33.91 -19.20 40.54
CA GLY A 364 -33.51 -20.56 40.24
C GLY A 364 -34.36 -21.26 39.16
N THR A 365 -35.27 -20.54 38.49
CA THR A 365 -36.15 -21.11 37.44
C THR A 365 -35.86 -20.46 36.10
N ALA A 366 -35.64 -21.30 35.09
CA ALA A 366 -35.55 -20.84 33.69
C ALA A 366 -36.96 -20.48 33.17
N THR A 367 -37.11 -19.27 32.65
CA THR A 367 -38.37 -18.81 32.11
C THR A 367 -38.23 -18.46 30.64
N LYS A 368 -38.96 -19.19 29.79
CA LYS A 368 -39.09 -18.91 28.37
C LYS A 368 -40.29 -18.01 28.13
N GLY A 369 -40.17 -16.99 27.29
CA GLY A 369 -41.25 -16.10 26.93
C GLY A 369 -41.43 -16.00 25.41
N ASN A 370 -42.67 -15.99 24.97
CA ASN A 370 -43.04 -15.77 23.57
C ASN A 370 -43.18 -14.26 23.32
N PHE A 371 -42.08 -13.54 23.29
CA PHE A 371 -42.06 -12.14 22.90
C PHE A 371 -41.47 -12.02 21.49
N THR A 372 -42.13 -11.29 20.62
CA THR A 372 -41.60 -10.97 19.30
C THR A 372 -40.41 -10.03 19.43
N THR A 373 -39.27 -10.47 18.97
CA THR A 373 -38.02 -9.70 18.90
C THR A 373 -37.83 -9.09 17.51
N MET A 374 -36.79 -8.31 17.32
CA MET A 374 -36.47 -7.75 15.99
C MET A 374 -36.17 -8.85 14.96
N ASP A 375 -35.56 -9.95 15.39
CA ASP A 375 -35.22 -11.10 14.53
C ASP A 375 -36.30 -12.18 14.54
N ASN A 376 -37.47 -11.89 15.08
CA ASN A 376 -38.62 -12.82 15.17
C ASN A 376 -38.33 -14.09 16.01
N HIS A 377 -37.44 -13.98 16.99
CA HIS A 377 -37.08 -15.05 17.91
C HIS A 377 -37.81 -14.93 19.26
N ASN A 378 -38.00 -16.02 19.93
CA ASN A 378 -38.42 -16.03 21.33
C ASN A 378 -37.27 -15.55 22.24
N VAL A 379 -37.60 -14.93 23.36
CA VAL A 379 -36.59 -14.43 24.30
C VAL A 379 -36.61 -15.22 25.58
N LEU A 380 -35.46 -15.30 26.24
CA LEU A 380 -35.38 -15.68 27.63
C LEU A 380 -35.49 -14.44 28.52
N TYR A 381 -36.23 -14.53 29.58
CA TYR A 381 -36.37 -13.43 30.52
C TYR A 381 -36.31 -13.89 31.98
N SER A 382 -35.84 -13.05 32.84
CA SER A 382 -35.97 -13.18 34.26
C SER A 382 -37.33 -12.62 34.66
N ALA A 383 -38.16 -13.43 35.30
CA ALA A 383 -39.43 -12.98 35.82
C ALA A 383 -39.27 -12.38 37.21
N THR A 384 -39.73 -11.15 37.35
CA THR A 384 -40.41 -10.54 38.45
C THR A 384 -39.86 -10.68 39.86
N GLY A 385 -39.38 -9.59 40.36
CA GLY A 385 -39.28 -9.24 41.77
C GLY A 385 -39.17 -7.72 41.87
N SER A 386 -39.93 -7.11 42.71
CA SER A 386 -39.85 -5.69 43.04
C SER A 386 -38.57 -5.30 43.78
N ASN A 387 -37.61 -6.18 43.87
CA ASN A 387 -36.35 -6.00 44.59
C ASN A 387 -35.24 -5.65 43.63
N ALA A 388 -34.37 -4.70 44.02
CA ALA A 388 -33.08 -4.48 43.41
C ALA A 388 -32.27 -5.78 43.41
N ASP A 389 -31.35 -5.92 42.45
CA ASP A 389 -30.35 -6.99 42.39
C ASP A 389 -30.81 -8.37 41.89
N TYR A 390 -31.96 -8.49 41.26
CA TYR A 390 -32.24 -9.72 40.54
C TYR A 390 -31.45 -9.79 39.22
N TRP A 391 -31.12 -11.01 38.83
CA TRP A 391 -30.24 -11.28 37.69
C TRP A 391 -30.73 -12.43 36.81
N VAL A 392 -30.29 -12.42 35.57
CA VAL A 392 -30.35 -13.53 34.64
C VAL A 392 -28.94 -13.83 34.14
N GLU A 393 -28.60 -15.12 34.07
CA GLU A 393 -27.29 -15.59 33.64
C GLU A 393 -27.47 -16.73 32.65
N PHE A 394 -26.66 -16.73 31.61
CA PHE A 394 -26.67 -17.75 30.55
C PHE A 394 -25.30 -17.92 29.96
N ASP A 395 -25.03 -19.11 29.41
CA ASP A 395 -23.86 -19.42 28.67
C ASP A 395 -24.06 -19.09 27.17
N THR A 396 -22.97 -18.87 26.43
CA THR A 396 -23.02 -18.45 25.04
C THR A 396 -23.31 -19.61 24.10
N TYR A 397 -24.49 -19.60 23.45
CA TYR A 397 -24.91 -20.52 22.40
C TYR A 397 -25.37 -19.77 21.17
N MET A 398 -25.11 -20.36 19.99
CA MET A 398 -25.53 -19.81 18.69
C MET A 398 -26.05 -20.93 17.78
N LYS A 399 -26.52 -20.60 16.59
CA LYS A 399 -26.75 -21.58 15.52
C LYS A 399 -25.63 -21.55 14.52
N ASP A 400 -25.23 -22.74 14.06
CA ASP A 400 -24.36 -22.87 12.88
C ASP A 400 -25.13 -22.61 11.59
N ASN A 401 -24.42 -22.66 10.47
CA ASN A 401 -25.00 -22.46 9.13
C ASN A 401 -26.01 -23.54 8.73
N GLN A 402 -26.08 -24.65 9.45
CA GLN A 402 -27.01 -25.75 9.26
C GLN A 402 -28.23 -25.67 10.20
N GLY A 403 -28.23 -24.69 11.11
CA GLY A 403 -29.30 -24.44 12.07
C GLY A 403 -29.20 -25.26 13.37
N ASN A 404 -28.07 -25.97 13.58
CA ASN A 404 -27.84 -26.70 14.83
C ASN A 404 -27.43 -25.72 15.92
N VAL A 405 -27.88 -25.97 17.12
CA VAL A 405 -27.45 -25.21 18.32
C VAL A 405 -26.07 -25.69 18.73
N ILE A 406 -25.12 -24.76 18.73
CA ILE A 406 -23.71 -25.02 19.08
C ILE A 406 -23.25 -24.08 20.17
N GLU A 407 -22.20 -24.48 20.89
CA GLU A 407 -21.46 -23.60 21.79
C GLU A 407 -20.81 -22.43 21.02
N ALA A 408 -21.06 -21.21 21.47
CA ALA A 408 -20.44 -20.01 20.89
C ALA A 408 -19.21 -19.62 21.72
N LYS A 409 -18.04 -19.91 21.18
CA LYS A 409 -16.74 -19.68 21.83
C LYS A 409 -15.96 -18.59 21.13
N LEU A 410 -15.19 -17.83 21.89
CA LEU A 410 -14.30 -16.79 21.38
C LEU A 410 -12.85 -17.13 21.66
N ALA A 411 -11.97 -16.74 20.77
CA ALA A 411 -10.54 -16.65 21.05
C ALA A 411 -10.25 -15.44 21.95
N SER A 412 -9.08 -15.42 22.58
CA SER A 412 -8.62 -14.25 23.32
C SER A 412 -8.40 -13.06 22.40
N GLY A 413 -8.75 -11.87 22.89
CA GLY A 413 -8.63 -10.63 22.12
C GLY A 413 -9.54 -9.54 22.65
N ILE A 414 -9.55 -8.42 21.97
CA ILE A 414 -10.36 -7.25 22.27
C ILE A 414 -11.63 -7.29 21.42
N TYR A 415 -12.77 -7.13 22.05
CA TYR A 415 -14.08 -7.20 21.38
C TYR A 415 -14.94 -6.01 21.75
N LYS A 416 -15.66 -5.50 20.76
CA LYS A 416 -16.80 -4.65 20.96
C LYS A 416 -17.98 -5.50 21.42
N VAL A 417 -18.57 -5.16 22.54
CA VAL A 417 -19.69 -5.87 23.13
C VAL A 417 -20.98 -5.11 22.87
N MET A 418 -21.94 -5.80 22.27
CA MET A 418 -23.27 -5.28 22.00
C MET A 418 -24.31 -6.20 22.64
N ALA A 419 -25.45 -5.64 23.03
CA ALA A 419 -26.58 -6.41 23.50
C ALA A 419 -27.89 -5.88 22.92
N SER A 420 -28.77 -6.80 22.55
CA SER A 420 -30.17 -6.50 22.27
C SER A 420 -31.00 -6.97 23.44
N HIS A 421 -31.56 -6.05 24.17
CA HIS A 421 -32.31 -6.33 25.37
C HIS A 421 -33.40 -5.31 25.60
N ARG A 422 -34.30 -5.65 26.47
CA ARG A 422 -35.42 -4.82 26.88
C ARG A 422 -35.48 -4.75 28.40
N THR A 423 -35.59 -3.57 28.95
CA THR A 423 -35.91 -3.33 30.35
C THR A 423 -37.19 -2.53 30.48
N TYR A 424 -37.93 -2.79 31.53
CA TYR A 424 -39.05 -1.97 31.93
C TYR A 424 -38.53 -0.77 32.77
N LEU A 425 -39.00 0.43 32.47
CA LEU A 425 -38.81 1.63 33.28
C LEU A 425 -37.41 2.27 33.33
N GLY A 426 -36.63 2.15 32.30
CA GLY A 426 -35.45 3.03 32.09
C GLY A 426 -34.41 2.98 33.21
N LYS A 427 -34.08 1.81 33.70
CA LYS A 427 -33.16 1.65 34.84
C LYS A 427 -31.85 1.03 34.46
N ASN A 428 -30.84 1.25 35.32
CA ASN A 428 -29.49 0.76 35.09
C ASN A 428 -29.41 -0.76 35.14
N VAL A 429 -28.75 -1.32 34.16
CA VAL A 429 -28.42 -2.72 34.02
C VAL A 429 -26.91 -2.85 34.08
N GLN A 430 -26.41 -3.80 34.84
CA GLN A 430 -25.01 -4.17 34.83
C GLN A 430 -24.85 -5.48 34.06
N MET A 431 -23.99 -5.48 33.08
CA MET A 431 -23.60 -6.68 32.34
C MET A 431 -22.25 -7.19 32.83
N LEU A 432 -22.15 -8.50 33.04
CA LEU A 432 -20.91 -9.17 33.42
C LEU A 432 -20.63 -10.32 32.44
N VAL A 433 -19.35 -10.59 32.22
CA VAL A 433 -18.83 -11.74 31.50
C VAL A 433 -17.89 -12.49 32.44
N ASN A 434 -18.17 -13.77 32.71
CA ASN A 434 -17.41 -14.60 33.65
C ASN A 434 -17.19 -13.94 35.04
N GLY A 435 -18.17 -13.17 35.49
CA GLY A 435 -18.11 -12.42 36.74
C GLY A 435 -17.44 -11.07 36.71
N GLU A 436 -16.79 -10.69 35.62
CA GLU A 436 -16.21 -9.34 35.43
C GLU A 436 -17.22 -8.37 34.82
N VAL A 437 -17.26 -7.16 35.35
CA VAL A 437 -18.16 -6.11 34.87
C VAL A 437 -17.73 -5.59 33.53
N VAL A 438 -18.57 -5.79 32.51
CA VAL A 438 -18.40 -5.16 31.19
C VAL A 438 -18.76 -3.69 31.26
N ALA A 439 -19.98 -3.40 31.73
CA ALA A 439 -20.46 -2.05 31.92
C ALA A 439 -21.69 -2.05 32.86
N THR A 440 -21.94 -0.86 33.43
CA THR A 440 -23.24 -0.49 34.00
C THR A 440 -23.82 0.62 33.16
N TYR A 441 -24.99 0.43 32.58
CA TYR A 441 -25.55 1.34 31.60
C TYR A 441 -27.07 1.46 31.74
N ASN A 442 -27.63 2.54 31.20
CA ASN A 442 -29.06 2.72 31.14
C ASN A 442 -29.62 2.06 29.90
N ALA A 443 -30.37 1.01 30.05
CA ALA A 443 -30.97 0.25 28.97
C ALA A 443 -32.14 0.95 28.26
N GLY A 444 -32.49 2.16 28.69
CA GLY A 444 -33.54 2.99 28.11
C GLY A 444 -34.95 2.60 28.50
N SER A 445 -35.82 3.59 28.56
CA SER A 445 -37.25 3.43 28.87
C SER A 445 -38.05 3.22 27.62
N SER A 446 -37.89 2.21 26.83
CA SER A 446 -38.81 2.12 25.72
C SER A 446 -39.79 0.97 25.87
N THR A 447 -41.02 1.35 25.91
CA THR A 447 -42.19 0.60 25.57
C THR A 447 -41.91 -0.44 24.47
N TYR A 448 -41.87 -1.70 24.82
CA TYR A 448 -42.09 -2.86 23.93
C TYR A 448 -41.15 -3.10 22.75
N SER A 449 -40.01 -2.43 22.62
CA SER A 449 -39.06 -2.71 21.52
C SER A 449 -37.69 -3.15 22.03
N TYR A 450 -37.13 -4.19 21.40
CA TYR A 450 -35.72 -4.54 21.54
C TYR A 450 -34.87 -3.59 20.72
N LYS A 451 -33.81 -3.09 21.29
CA LYS A 451 -32.85 -2.23 20.56
C LYS A 451 -31.45 -2.77 20.79
N PRO A 452 -30.76 -3.13 19.71
CA PRO A 452 -29.35 -3.41 19.83
C PRO A 452 -28.61 -2.12 20.21
N GLY A 453 -27.67 -2.22 21.10
CA GLY A 453 -26.84 -1.10 21.55
C GLY A 453 -25.46 -1.57 21.94
N VAL A 454 -24.49 -0.68 21.76
CA VAL A 454 -23.12 -0.91 22.24
C VAL A 454 -23.13 -0.82 23.76
N VAL A 455 -22.65 -1.87 24.39
CA VAL A 455 -22.48 -1.96 25.86
C VAL A 455 -21.10 -1.46 26.24
N ARG A 456 -20.09 -1.86 25.43
CA ARG A 456 -18.70 -1.44 25.59
C ARG A 456 -17.96 -1.58 24.25
N ASP A 457 -17.19 -0.57 23.90
CA ASP A 457 -16.42 -0.56 22.64
C ASP A 457 -15.23 -1.53 22.70
N GLU A 458 -14.59 -1.65 23.86
CA GLU A 458 -13.43 -2.52 24.04
C GLU A 458 -13.56 -3.32 25.32
N PHE A 459 -13.64 -4.63 25.18
CA PHE A 459 -13.64 -5.60 26.26
C PHE A 459 -12.69 -6.75 25.96
N VAL A 460 -11.81 -7.07 26.89
CA VAL A 460 -10.78 -8.09 26.71
C VAL A 460 -11.34 -9.47 27.07
N ILE A 461 -11.42 -10.37 26.09
CA ILE A 461 -11.56 -11.81 26.33
C ILE A 461 -10.16 -12.34 26.64
N LYS A 462 -9.97 -12.76 27.89
CA LYS A 462 -8.70 -13.23 28.43
C LYS A 462 -8.35 -14.62 27.89
N GLU A 463 -7.06 -14.96 27.87
CA GLU A 463 -6.58 -16.30 27.47
C GLU A 463 -7.24 -17.43 28.27
N GLU A 464 -7.46 -17.23 29.55
CA GLU A 464 -8.11 -18.21 30.44
C GLU A 464 -9.58 -18.47 30.08
N TRP A 465 -10.22 -17.56 29.33
CA TRP A 465 -11.61 -17.69 28.85
C TRP A 465 -11.67 -18.14 27.38
N ALA A 466 -10.56 -18.12 26.69
CA ALA A 466 -10.49 -18.45 25.28
C ALA A 466 -10.98 -19.89 25.03
N ASN A 467 -11.74 -20.06 23.95
CA ASN A 467 -12.29 -21.35 23.52
C ASN A 467 -13.16 -22.07 24.54
N LYS A 468 -13.73 -21.32 25.47
CA LYS A 468 -14.69 -21.80 26.46
C LYS A 468 -16.02 -21.08 26.30
N LEU A 469 -17.08 -21.68 26.84
CA LEU A 469 -18.35 -20.97 26.99
C LEU A 469 -18.15 -19.77 27.91
N LEU A 470 -18.66 -18.60 27.48
CA LEU A 470 -18.69 -17.43 28.32
C LEU A 470 -19.98 -17.38 29.13
N ARG A 471 -19.85 -17.10 30.41
CA ARG A 471 -20.97 -16.88 31.29
C ARG A 471 -21.37 -15.42 31.30
N ILE A 472 -22.52 -15.11 30.71
CA ILE A 472 -23.08 -13.77 30.60
C ILE A 472 -24.11 -13.55 31.69
N ARG A 473 -23.94 -12.50 32.50
CA ARG A 473 -24.90 -12.14 33.53
C ARG A 473 -25.38 -10.71 33.36
N PHE A 474 -26.69 -10.52 33.40
CA PHE A 474 -27.31 -9.21 33.49
C PHE A 474 -27.95 -9.07 34.88
N VAL A 475 -27.56 -8.00 35.58
CA VAL A 475 -28.05 -7.64 36.91
C VAL A 475 -28.84 -6.35 36.82
N ASN A 476 -30.01 -6.33 37.42
CA ASN A 476 -30.80 -5.13 37.58
C ASN A 476 -30.28 -4.30 38.76
N VAL A 477 -29.72 -3.12 38.46
CA VAL A 477 -29.16 -2.19 39.47
C VAL A 477 -30.18 -1.12 39.87
N GLY A 478 -31.44 -1.43 39.78
CA GLY A 478 -32.52 -0.51 40.11
C GLY A 478 -33.85 -1.23 40.26
N LYS A 479 -34.92 -0.51 40.42
CA LYS A 479 -36.26 -1.12 40.44
C LYS A 479 -36.78 -1.31 39.03
N SER A 480 -36.64 -2.46 38.43
CA SER A 480 -37.20 -2.82 37.13
C SER A 480 -38.02 -4.12 37.30
N ASP A 481 -39.06 -4.27 36.52
CA ASP A 481 -39.90 -5.46 36.62
C ASP A 481 -39.33 -6.67 35.88
N ARG A 482 -38.49 -6.48 34.85
CA ARG A 482 -37.97 -7.58 34.03
C ARG A 482 -36.69 -7.20 33.31
N ILE A 483 -35.80 -8.17 33.13
CA ILE A 483 -34.72 -8.11 32.13
C ILE A 483 -35.05 -9.14 31.05
N CYS A 484 -35.19 -8.69 29.80
CA CYS A 484 -35.45 -9.57 28.67
C CYS A 484 -34.29 -9.43 27.70
N ILE A 485 -33.57 -10.51 27.41
CA ILE A 485 -32.39 -10.53 26.55
C ILE A 485 -32.73 -11.29 25.28
N GLU A 486 -32.50 -10.63 24.14
CA GLU A 486 -32.59 -11.24 22.84
C GLU A 486 -31.28 -11.90 22.47
N TYR A 487 -30.17 -11.11 22.42
CA TYR A 487 -28.83 -11.62 22.16
C TYR A 487 -27.75 -10.75 22.81
N VAL A 488 -26.56 -11.32 22.88
CA VAL A 488 -25.31 -10.62 23.11
C VAL A 488 -24.39 -10.90 21.93
N LYS A 489 -23.77 -9.84 21.38
CA LYS A 489 -22.86 -9.93 20.25
C LYS A 489 -21.48 -9.44 20.68
N PHE A 490 -20.47 -10.17 20.26
CA PHE A 490 -19.06 -9.80 20.36
C PHE A 490 -18.50 -9.65 18.96
N GLU A 491 -18.00 -8.48 18.63
CA GLU A 491 -17.34 -8.17 17.36
C GLU A 491 -15.86 -7.89 17.63
N PRO A 492 -14.91 -8.52 16.92
CA PRO A 492 -13.50 -8.22 17.07
C PRO A 492 -13.23 -6.72 16.86
N SER A 493 -12.48 -6.10 17.76
CA SER A 493 -12.00 -4.73 17.59
C SER A 493 -10.85 -4.69 16.60
N GLU A 494 -10.72 -3.58 15.85
CA GLU A 494 -9.58 -3.32 14.98
C GLU A 494 -8.27 -3.13 15.78
N GLU A 495 -8.36 -2.91 17.09
CA GLU A 495 -7.20 -2.87 18.00
C GLU A 495 -6.49 -4.24 18.17
N ASN A 496 -7.08 -5.33 17.68
CA ASN A 496 -6.46 -6.66 17.62
C ASN A 496 -5.46 -6.76 16.47
N TYR A 497 -4.37 -6.09 16.61
CA TYR A 497 -3.30 -6.22 15.63
C TYR A 497 -2.49 -7.50 15.84
#